data_c6b72fde8d7211588f822ba763854f92
#
_entry.id   c6b72fde8d7211588f822ba763854f92
#
_cell.length_a   1.000
_cell.length_b   1.000
_cell.length_c   1.000
_cell.angle_alpha   90.00
_cell.angle_beta   90.00
_cell.angle_gamma   90.00
#
_symmetry.space_group_name_H-M   'P 1'
#
loop_
_entity.id
_entity.type
_entity.pdbx_description
1 polymer ?
#
loop_
_entity_poly.entity_id
_entity_poly.type
_entity_poly.pdbx_seq_one_letter_code
_entity_poly.pdbx_strand_id
1 'polypeptide(L)'
;GWKCSLDAFTSTKYYPRSTDPISDSWIPISNVSTDTFEVFAGITTRLDYTVSGADYTPSVGVMTMSIGTHDLTVGQSIKFRDGSLGFSCTADGNSSTKYYPRAKDPTYNTAVPITGIAGTTITVNAGISTIVKYNIRFADYTPAIGVMTVSVDRLHGFQAGESIKFKNGS
;
A
#
# COMPACT_ATOMS: atom_id res chain seq x y z
N GLY A 1 -17.17 -6.01 25.44
CA GLY A 1 -15.85 -6.54 25.13
C GLY A 1 -15.89 -8.03 24.84
N TRP A 2 -15.08 -8.48 23.94
CA TRP A 2 -15.02 -9.85 23.46
C TRP A 2 -13.66 -10.45 23.75
N LYS A 3 -13.64 -11.76 23.96
CA LYS A 3 -12.42 -12.57 23.96
C LYS A 3 -12.23 -13.16 22.58
N CYS A 4 -11.03 -13.07 22.02
CA CYS A 4 -10.73 -13.55 20.67
C CYS A 4 -9.89 -14.84 20.72
N SER A 5 -10.33 -15.88 20.01
CA SER A 5 -9.58 -17.14 19.92
C SER A 5 -8.26 -17.02 19.17
N LEU A 6 -8.13 -16.03 18.26
CA LEU A 6 -6.92 -15.80 17.49
C LEU A 6 -5.74 -15.29 18.33
N ASP A 7 -6.02 -14.73 19.51
CA ASP A 7 -4.99 -14.30 20.48
C ASP A 7 -5.02 -15.14 21.77
N ALA A 8 -5.53 -16.38 21.69
CA ALA A 8 -5.67 -17.28 22.83
C ALA A 8 -6.45 -16.66 24.00
N PHE A 9 -7.43 -15.81 23.70
CA PHE A 9 -8.28 -15.11 24.69
C PHE A 9 -7.53 -14.19 25.66
N THR A 10 -6.33 -13.73 25.27
CA THR A 10 -5.47 -12.92 26.15
C THR A 10 -5.90 -11.45 26.24
N SER A 11 -6.59 -10.95 25.20
CA SER A 11 -7.02 -9.54 25.17
C SER A 11 -8.55 -9.42 25.03
N THR A 12 -9.09 -8.30 25.58
CA THR A 12 -10.48 -7.91 25.34
C THR A 12 -10.54 -7.04 24.11
N LYS A 13 -11.36 -7.42 23.13
CA LYS A 13 -11.65 -6.62 21.95
C LYS A 13 -12.99 -5.94 22.12
N TYR A 14 -13.07 -4.69 21.68
CA TYR A 14 -14.32 -3.92 21.65
C TYR A 14 -14.83 -3.83 20.22
N TYR A 15 -16.13 -4.02 20.08
CA TYR A 15 -16.81 -4.04 18.79
C TYR A 15 -18.23 -3.47 18.93
N PRO A 16 -18.82 -2.76 17.97
CA PRO A 16 -18.16 -2.29 16.75
C PRO A 16 -17.23 -1.10 17.01
N ARG A 17 -16.19 -0.96 16.20
CA ARG A 17 -15.37 0.24 16.12
C ARG A 17 -15.90 1.11 14.99
N SER A 18 -15.59 2.38 14.97
CA SER A 18 -16.03 3.32 13.92
C SER A 18 -15.64 2.88 12.48
N THR A 19 -14.66 2.00 12.35
CA THR A 19 -14.20 1.45 11.06
C THR A 19 -14.82 0.10 10.72
N ASP A 20 -15.62 -0.47 11.61
CA ASP A 20 -16.24 -1.78 11.35
C ASP A 20 -17.52 -1.60 10.50
N PRO A 21 -17.83 -2.53 9.57
CA PRO A 21 -18.93 -2.37 8.62
C PRO A 21 -20.31 -2.18 9.25
N ILE A 22 -20.49 -2.65 10.49
CA ILE A 22 -21.77 -2.54 11.22
C ILE A 22 -21.84 -1.35 12.16
N SER A 23 -20.79 -0.50 12.20
CA SER A 23 -20.80 0.72 12.99
C SER A 23 -21.85 1.69 12.43
N ASP A 24 -22.74 2.20 13.29
CA ASP A 24 -23.85 3.10 12.92
C ASP A 24 -24.76 2.56 11.80
N SER A 25 -24.88 1.24 11.67
CA SER A 25 -25.69 0.60 10.63
C SER A 25 -26.86 -0.20 11.24
N TRP A 26 -28.00 -0.20 10.56
CA TRP A 26 -29.08 -1.10 10.86
C TRP A 26 -28.78 -2.50 10.30
N ILE A 27 -28.78 -3.50 11.18
CA ILE A 27 -28.44 -4.88 10.80
C ILE A 27 -29.66 -5.77 11.04
N PRO A 28 -30.07 -6.60 10.08
CA PRO A 28 -31.15 -7.53 10.29
C PRO A 28 -30.73 -8.58 11.36
N ILE A 29 -31.67 -8.88 12.22
CA ILE A 29 -31.53 -9.96 13.21
C ILE A 29 -32.04 -11.28 12.62
N SER A 30 -31.46 -12.37 13.06
CA SER A 30 -31.85 -13.74 12.71
C SER A 30 -31.79 -14.65 13.94
N ASN A 31 -32.31 -15.85 13.83
CA ASN A 31 -32.25 -16.88 14.86
C ASN A 31 -32.66 -16.36 16.26
N VAL A 32 -33.87 -15.79 16.34
CA VAL A 32 -34.39 -15.20 17.58
C VAL A 32 -34.86 -16.29 18.54
N SER A 33 -34.39 -16.26 19.78
CA SER A 33 -34.84 -17.05 20.91
C SER A 33 -35.42 -16.14 21.99
N THR A 34 -35.70 -16.67 23.17
CA THR A 34 -36.32 -15.91 24.27
C THR A 34 -35.45 -14.72 24.73
N ASP A 35 -34.14 -14.90 24.76
CA ASP A 35 -33.15 -13.94 25.28
C ASP A 35 -31.92 -13.74 24.41
N THR A 36 -31.90 -14.38 23.22
CA THR A 36 -30.78 -14.30 22.26
C THR A 36 -31.29 -14.08 20.86
N PHE A 37 -30.45 -13.47 20.05
CA PHE A 37 -30.60 -13.33 18.61
C PHE A 37 -29.23 -13.33 17.95
N GLU A 38 -29.20 -13.61 16.67
CA GLU A 38 -27.98 -13.54 15.84
C GLU A 38 -28.02 -12.34 14.90
N VAL A 39 -26.87 -11.78 14.63
CA VAL A 39 -26.65 -10.76 13.62
C VAL A 39 -25.45 -11.15 12.76
N PHE A 40 -25.51 -10.87 11.47
CA PHE A 40 -24.35 -11.01 10.61
C PHE A 40 -23.44 -9.78 10.78
N ALA A 41 -22.38 -9.94 11.56
CA ALA A 41 -21.43 -8.86 11.86
C ALA A 41 -20.31 -8.71 10.83
N GLY A 42 -20.38 -9.46 9.73
CA GLY A 42 -19.32 -9.55 8.72
C GLY A 42 -18.29 -10.64 9.04
N ILE A 43 -17.60 -11.07 8.02
CA ILE A 43 -16.51 -12.08 8.16
C ILE A 43 -15.21 -11.29 8.41
N THR A 44 -14.56 -11.57 9.54
CA THR A 44 -13.22 -11.04 9.88
C THR A 44 -12.22 -12.19 9.98
N THR A 45 -11.98 -12.87 8.89
CA THR A 45 -10.83 -13.75 8.77
C THR A 45 -9.67 -12.94 8.16
N ARG A 46 -8.65 -12.67 8.94
CA ARG A 46 -7.39 -12.22 8.41
C ARG A 46 -6.68 -13.44 7.82
N LEU A 47 -6.65 -13.52 6.52
CA LEU A 47 -5.82 -14.48 5.80
C LEU A 47 -4.49 -13.81 5.46
N ASP A 48 -3.40 -14.48 5.78
CA ASP A 48 -2.06 -14.05 5.41
C ASP A 48 -1.61 -14.88 4.20
N TYR A 49 -1.18 -14.21 3.15
CA TYR A 49 -0.64 -14.82 1.94
C TYR A 49 0.85 -14.56 1.83
N THR A 50 1.59 -15.59 1.45
CA THR A 50 3.02 -15.45 1.12
C THR A 50 3.14 -15.10 -0.36
N VAL A 51 3.81 -14.00 -0.67
CA VAL A 51 4.11 -13.62 -2.05
C VAL A 51 5.35 -14.37 -2.52
N SER A 52 5.18 -15.20 -3.55
CA SER A 52 6.29 -15.96 -4.17
C SER A 52 6.97 -15.21 -5.31
N GLY A 53 6.30 -14.22 -5.88
CA GLY A 53 6.83 -13.36 -6.92
C GLY A 53 5.98 -12.10 -7.04
N ALA A 54 6.61 -10.98 -7.36
CA ALA A 54 5.94 -9.71 -7.58
C ALA A 54 6.63 -8.92 -8.68
N ASP A 55 5.82 -8.30 -9.54
CA ASP A 55 6.24 -7.35 -10.56
C ASP A 55 5.55 -6.02 -10.36
N TYR A 56 6.28 -4.93 -10.59
CA TYR A 56 5.75 -3.58 -10.48
C TYR A 56 6.14 -2.75 -11.69
N THR A 57 5.13 -2.16 -12.34
CA THR A 57 5.31 -1.26 -13.49
C THR A 57 5.16 0.20 -13.03
N PRO A 58 6.27 0.92 -12.81
CA PRO A 58 6.26 2.26 -12.21
C PRO A 58 5.47 3.32 -12.98
N SER A 59 5.43 3.22 -14.30
CA SER A 59 4.78 4.21 -15.18
C SER A 59 3.27 4.22 -15.08
N VAL A 60 2.65 3.12 -14.66
CA VAL A 60 1.20 2.96 -14.54
C VAL A 60 0.76 2.61 -13.14
N GLY A 61 1.72 2.35 -12.23
CA GLY A 61 1.45 2.02 -10.84
C GLY A 61 0.90 0.61 -10.61
N VAL A 62 0.91 -0.25 -11.62
CA VAL A 62 0.37 -1.60 -11.52
C VAL A 62 1.39 -2.53 -10.86
N MET A 63 0.94 -3.26 -9.86
CA MET A 63 1.70 -4.33 -9.20
C MET A 63 0.94 -5.64 -9.31
N THR A 64 1.61 -6.68 -9.79
CA THR A 64 1.11 -8.06 -9.84
C THR A 64 1.86 -8.93 -8.84
N MET A 65 1.17 -9.83 -8.17
CA MET A 65 1.76 -10.68 -7.12
C MET A 65 1.23 -12.10 -7.23
N SER A 66 2.13 -13.08 -7.22
CA SER A 66 1.78 -14.50 -7.11
C SER A 66 1.69 -14.89 -5.64
N ILE A 67 0.49 -15.28 -5.20
CA ILE A 67 0.18 -15.56 -3.78
C ILE A 67 -0.29 -16.99 -3.52
N GLY A 68 -0.25 -17.85 -4.55
CA GLY A 68 -0.76 -19.21 -4.46
C GLY A 68 -2.28 -19.28 -4.59
N THR A 69 -2.85 -20.44 -4.26
CA THR A 69 -4.30 -20.66 -4.32
C THR A 69 -5.02 -19.76 -3.31
N HIS A 70 -6.09 -19.11 -3.75
CA HIS A 70 -6.87 -18.17 -2.94
C HIS A 70 -8.31 -18.06 -3.43
N ASP A 71 -9.20 -17.62 -2.55
CA ASP A 71 -10.62 -17.34 -2.83
C ASP A 71 -10.91 -15.83 -2.91
N LEU A 72 -9.87 -15.02 -3.12
CA LEU A 72 -10.01 -13.55 -3.26
C LEU A 72 -10.75 -13.20 -4.54
N THR A 73 -11.51 -12.11 -4.50
CA THR A 73 -12.24 -11.56 -5.63
C THR A 73 -11.83 -10.12 -5.92
N VAL A 74 -12.00 -9.68 -7.16
CA VAL A 74 -11.79 -8.28 -7.54
C VAL A 74 -12.68 -7.37 -6.70
N GLY A 75 -12.12 -6.26 -6.21
CA GLY A 75 -12.79 -5.32 -5.31
C GLY A 75 -12.54 -5.60 -3.83
N GLN A 76 -12.16 -6.81 -3.43
CA GLN A 76 -11.67 -7.04 -2.07
C GLN A 76 -10.35 -6.29 -1.84
N SER A 77 -10.10 -5.93 -0.59
CA SER A 77 -8.89 -5.18 -0.24
C SER A 77 -7.87 -6.06 0.46
N ILE A 78 -6.61 -5.86 0.11
CA ILE A 78 -5.45 -6.43 0.79
C ILE A 78 -4.67 -5.34 1.50
N LYS A 79 -3.85 -5.74 2.46
CA LYS A 79 -2.94 -4.85 3.16
C LYS A 79 -1.54 -5.47 3.17
N PHE A 80 -0.57 -4.70 2.75
CA PHE A 80 0.83 -5.12 2.80
C PHE A 80 1.37 -5.05 4.22
N ARG A 81 2.17 -6.03 4.61
CA ARG A 81 3.04 -5.89 5.78
C ARG A 81 4.20 -4.97 5.43
N ASP A 82 4.62 -4.17 6.39
CA ASP A 82 5.74 -3.24 6.24
C ASP A 82 7.00 -3.98 5.75
N GLY A 83 7.59 -3.45 4.66
CA GLY A 83 8.81 -3.99 4.08
C GLY A 83 8.74 -5.46 3.59
N SER A 84 7.54 -6.03 3.40
CA SER A 84 7.38 -7.46 3.12
C SER A 84 7.75 -7.88 1.69
N LEU A 85 7.78 -6.95 0.74
CA LEU A 85 8.13 -7.22 -0.65
C LEU A 85 9.52 -6.67 -0.97
N GLY A 86 10.38 -7.51 -1.53
CA GLY A 86 11.70 -7.10 -2.01
C GLY A 86 11.74 -7.03 -3.52
N PHE A 87 12.17 -5.89 -4.07
CA PHE A 87 12.32 -5.68 -5.50
C PHE A 87 13.77 -5.33 -5.85
N SER A 88 14.30 -5.92 -6.91
CA SER A 88 15.48 -5.40 -7.57
C SER A 88 15.09 -4.23 -8.48
N CYS A 89 15.96 -3.25 -8.64
CA CYS A 89 15.67 -2.05 -9.39
C CYS A 89 16.55 -1.96 -10.64
N THR A 90 15.93 -1.96 -11.83
CA THR A 90 16.66 -1.81 -13.08
C THR A 90 17.36 -0.46 -13.23
N ALA A 91 16.87 0.57 -12.53
CA ALA A 91 17.49 1.91 -12.57
C ALA A 91 18.86 1.96 -11.89
N ASP A 92 19.19 1.01 -11.01
CA ASP A 92 20.52 0.87 -10.38
C ASP A 92 21.28 -0.38 -10.86
N GLY A 93 20.87 -0.95 -11.99
CA GLY A 93 21.45 -2.17 -12.54
C GLY A 93 21.18 -3.42 -11.70
N ASN A 94 20.10 -3.45 -10.95
CA ASN A 94 19.72 -4.52 -10.01
C ASN A 94 20.75 -4.74 -8.88
N SER A 95 21.51 -3.71 -8.55
CA SER A 95 22.58 -3.79 -7.55
C SER A 95 22.08 -3.80 -6.11
N SER A 96 20.81 -3.42 -5.88
CA SER A 96 20.24 -3.37 -4.55
C SER A 96 18.80 -3.85 -4.51
N THR A 97 18.41 -4.46 -3.39
CA THR A 97 17.01 -4.79 -3.09
C THR A 97 16.34 -3.60 -2.41
N LYS A 98 15.19 -3.21 -2.93
CA LYS A 98 14.31 -2.18 -2.34
C LYS A 98 13.13 -2.86 -1.70
N TYR A 99 12.90 -2.58 -0.43
CA TYR A 99 11.77 -3.13 0.32
C TYR A 99 10.55 -2.23 0.23
N TYR A 100 9.37 -2.85 0.13
CA TYR A 100 8.09 -2.20 -0.05
C TYR A 100 7.01 -2.90 0.81
N PRO A 101 5.98 -2.18 1.33
CA PRO A 101 5.90 -0.74 1.40
C PRO A 101 6.81 -0.16 2.49
N ARG A 102 7.24 1.08 2.31
CA ARG A 102 7.94 1.88 3.33
C ARG A 102 6.97 2.91 3.91
N ALA A 103 7.26 3.47 5.04
CA ALA A 103 6.41 4.44 5.73
C ALA A 103 5.94 5.65 4.88
N LYS A 104 6.65 5.97 3.80
CA LYS A 104 6.31 7.04 2.86
C LYS A 104 5.57 6.56 1.60
N ASP A 105 5.38 5.27 1.42
CA ASP A 105 4.71 4.73 0.24
C ASP A 105 3.18 4.83 0.42
N PRO A 106 2.40 5.14 -0.64
CA PRO A 106 0.96 5.34 -0.55
C PRO A 106 0.18 4.16 0.01
N THR A 107 0.72 2.95 -0.15
CA THR A 107 0.10 1.70 0.31
C THR A 107 0.54 1.30 1.72
N TYR A 108 1.42 2.10 2.35
CA TYR A 108 1.85 1.83 3.71
C TYR A 108 0.68 1.91 4.68
N ASN A 109 0.47 0.83 5.41
CA ASN A 109 -0.61 0.70 6.40
C ASN A 109 -2.03 0.94 5.85
N THR A 110 -2.20 0.94 4.52
CA THR A 110 -3.45 1.24 3.81
C THR A 110 -4.01 -0.02 3.16
N ALA A 111 -5.33 -0.19 3.19
CA ALA A 111 -6.01 -1.23 2.44
C ALA A 111 -6.06 -0.84 0.94
N VAL A 112 -5.63 -1.75 0.08
CA VAL A 112 -5.54 -1.53 -1.38
C VAL A 112 -6.49 -2.51 -2.07
N PRO A 113 -7.39 -2.03 -2.94
CA PRO A 113 -8.32 -2.91 -3.64
C PRO A 113 -7.59 -3.77 -4.69
N ILE A 114 -8.03 -5.01 -4.80
CA ILE A 114 -7.63 -5.91 -5.89
C ILE A 114 -8.32 -5.43 -7.17
N THR A 115 -7.54 -5.14 -8.20
CA THR A 115 -8.02 -4.64 -9.49
C THR A 115 -8.08 -5.72 -10.57
N GLY A 116 -7.42 -6.85 -10.35
CA GLY A 116 -7.42 -7.99 -11.27
C GLY A 116 -6.99 -9.28 -10.61
N ILE A 117 -7.44 -10.40 -11.16
CA ILE A 117 -7.07 -11.74 -10.72
C ILE A 117 -6.82 -12.61 -11.96
N ALA A 118 -5.73 -13.36 -11.95
CA ALA A 118 -5.39 -14.35 -12.96
C ALA A 118 -4.81 -15.60 -12.30
N GLY A 119 -5.64 -16.62 -12.08
CA GLY A 119 -5.26 -17.84 -11.39
C GLY A 119 -4.77 -17.56 -9.97
N THR A 120 -3.48 -17.81 -9.71
CA THR A 120 -2.83 -17.58 -8.41
C THR A 120 -2.25 -16.17 -8.25
N THR A 121 -2.47 -15.29 -9.23
CA THR A 121 -1.90 -13.95 -9.28
C THR A 121 -2.98 -12.89 -9.07
N ILE A 122 -2.72 -11.95 -8.20
CA ILE A 122 -3.55 -10.76 -7.99
C ILE A 122 -2.86 -9.51 -8.51
N THR A 123 -3.65 -8.54 -8.91
CA THR A 123 -3.20 -7.22 -9.38
C THR A 123 -3.78 -6.13 -8.51
N VAL A 124 -2.97 -5.13 -8.18
CA VAL A 124 -3.38 -3.93 -7.42
C VAL A 124 -2.78 -2.69 -8.05
N ASN A 125 -3.34 -1.52 -7.73
CA ASN A 125 -2.71 -0.24 -8.03
C ASN A 125 -1.89 0.20 -6.81
N ALA A 126 -0.58 0.15 -6.93
CA ALA A 126 0.38 0.54 -5.89
C ALA A 126 0.81 2.01 -5.99
N GLY A 127 0.23 2.77 -6.93
CA GLY A 127 0.59 4.15 -7.25
C GLY A 127 1.72 4.25 -8.28
N ILE A 128 1.75 5.34 -9.00
CA ILE A 128 2.77 5.63 -10.03
C ILE A 128 4.07 6.07 -9.34
N SER A 129 5.20 5.49 -9.76
CA SER A 129 6.53 5.88 -9.30
C SER A 129 7.45 6.04 -10.51
N THR A 130 7.40 7.21 -11.12
CA THR A 130 8.31 7.56 -12.21
C THR A 130 9.45 8.42 -11.68
N ILE A 131 10.69 7.93 -11.82
CA ILE A 131 11.87 8.80 -11.69
C ILE A 131 11.99 9.58 -12.99
N VAL A 132 11.54 10.81 -12.99
CA VAL A 132 11.78 11.73 -14.11
C VAL A 132 13.17 12.35 -13.92
N LYS A 133 14.01 12.21 -14.93
CA LYS A 133 15.34 12.84 -14.95
C LYS A 133 15.25 14.16 -15.70
N TYR A 134 15.85 15.18 -15.14
CA TYR A 134 16.01 16.50 -15.75
C TYR A 134 17.49 16.82 -15.88
N ASN A 135 17.87 17.40 -17.01
CA ASN A 135 19.22 17.93 -17.16
C ASN A 135 19.22 19.38 -16.64
N ILE A 136 20.19 19.69 -15.81
CA ILE A 136 20.37 21.05 -15.30
C ILE A 136 21.02 21.89 -16.41
N ARG A 137 20.36 22.97 -16.81
CA ARG A 137 20.90 23.95 -17.76
C ARG A 137 21.74 24.99 -17.06
N PHE A 138 21.28 25.39 -15.89
CA PHE A 138 21.92 26.45 -15.09
C PHE A 138 21.58 26.22 -13.62
N ALA A 139 22.55 26.52 -12.77
CA ALA A 139 22.32 26.56 -11.32
C ALA A 139 23.08 27.74 -10.74
N ASP A 140 22.43 28.51 -9.88
CA ASP A 140 23.01 29.59 -9.10
C ASP A 140 22.86 29.27 -7.61
N TYR A 141 23.91 29.47 -6.84
CA TYR A 141 23.94 29.17 -5.42
C TYR A 141 24.35 30.42 -4.63
N THR A 142 23.51 30.78 -3.66
CA THR A 142 23.76 31.89 -2.74
C THR A 142 24.22 31.35 -1.39
N PRO A 143 25.53 31.29 -1.12
CA PRO A 143 26.05 30.62 0.10
C PRO A 143 25.57 31.27 1.41
N ALA A 144 25.36 32.59 1.40
CA ALA A 144 24.96 33.33 2.60
C ALA A 144 23.60 32.90 3.19
N ILE A 145 22.72 32.36 2.35
CA ILE A 145 21.38 31.92 2.75
C ILE A 145 21.12 30.45 2.43
N GLY A 146 22.09 29.73 1.84
CA GLY A 146 21.98 28.32 1.50
C GLY A 146 20.97 27.99 0.40
N VAL A 147 20.55 28.99 -0.40
CA VAL A 147 19.55 28.78 -1.46
C VAL A 147 20.24 28.50 -2.78
N MET A 148 19.75 27.50 -3.50
CA MET A 148 20.14 27.19 -4.86
C MET A 148 18.93 27.32 -5.78
N THR A 149 19.09 28.10 -6.85
CA THR A 149 18.14 28.19 -7.96
C THR A 149 18.61 27.31 -9.10
N VAL A 150 17.74 26.44 -9.60
CA VAL A 150 18.09 25.47 -10.65
C VAL A 150 17.15 25.63 -11.84
N SER A 151 17.71 25.80 -13.03
CA SER A 151 16.98 25.75 -14.30
C SER A 151 17.17 24.36 -14.96
N VAL A 152 16.10 23.75 -15.41
CA VAL A 152 16.09 22.44 -16.07
C VAL A 152 15.72 22.55 -17.54
N ASP A 153 15.99 21.49 -18.29
CA ASP A 153 15.87 21.43 -19.75
C ASP A 153 14.43 21.46 -20.30
N ARG A 154 13.43 21.23 -19.44
CA ARG A 154 12.00 21.17 -19.80
C ARG A 154 11.11 21.56 -18.62
N LEU A 155 9.81 21.72 -18.89
CA LEU A 155 8.82 21.93 -17.83
C LEU A 155 8.84 20.76 -16.84
N HIS A 156 8.94 21.06 -15.55
CA HIS A 156 9.13 20.07 -14.49
C HIS A 156 7.83 19.70 -13.76
N GLY A 157 6.87 20.59 -13.66
CA GLY A 157 5.59 20.34 -12.98
C GLY A 157 5.70 20.15 -11.46
N PHE A 158 6.86 20.45 -10.85
CA PHE A 158 7.04 20.29 -9.40
C PHE A 158 6.14 21.22 -8.60
N GLN A 159 5.69 20.71 -7.47
CA GLN A 159 4.95 21.45 -6.46
C GLN A 159 5.86 21.77 -5.26
N ALA A 160 5.57 22.86 -4.57
CA ALA A 160 6.29 23.18 -3.33
C ALA A 160 6.11 22.06 -2.29
N GLY A 161 7.21 21.62 -1.69
CA GLY A 161 7.25 20.51 -0.74
C GLY A 161 7.64 19.15 -1.33
N GLU A 162 7.70 19.02 -2.66
CA GLU A 162 8.27 17.83 -3.29
C GLU A 162 9.79 17.77 -3.11
N SER A 163 10.34 16.57 -3.18
CA SER A 163 11.77 16.34 -2.99
C SER A 163 12.44 15.93 -4.29
N ILE A 164 13.60 16.48 -4.54
CA ILE A 164 14.47 16.11 -5.66
C ILE A 164 15.77 15.52 -5.12
N LYS A 165 16.45 14.76 -5.97
CA LYS A 165 17.78 14.21 -5.68
C LYS A 165 18.73 14.60 -6.81
N PHE A 166 19.80 15.29 -6.46
CA PHE A 166 20.92 15.50 -7.40
C PHE A 166 21.71 14.20 -7.54
N LYS A 167 21.99 13.80 -8.76
CA LYS A 167 23.01 12.79 -9.06
C LYS A 167 24.32 13.51 -9.32
N ASN A 168 25.44 12.80 -9.04
CA ASN A 168 26.79 13.30 -9.23
C ASN A 168 26.90 14.04 -10.57
N GLY A 169 27.21 15.32 -10.49
CA GLY A 169 27.63 16.09 -11.65
C GLY A 169 28.96 15.53 -12.12
N SER A 170 29.06 15.26 -13.39
CA SER A 170 30.35 15.08 -14.09
C SER A 170 30.90 16.44 -14.45
#